data_de746e5c1d8b87adefc881d2db7957bf
#
_entry.id   de746e5c1d8b87adefc881d2db7957bf
#
_cell.length_a   1.000
_cell.length_b   1.000
_cell.length_c   1.000
_cell.angle_alpha   90.00
_cell.angle_beta   90.00
_cell.angle_gamma   90.00
#
_symmetry.space_group_name_H-M   'P 1'
#
loop_
_entity.id
_entity.type
_entity.pdbx_description
1 polymer ?
#
loop_
_entity_poly.entity_id
_entity_poly.type
_entity_poly.pdbx_seq_one_letter_code
_entity_poly.pdbx_strand_id
1 'polypeptide(L)'
;EQSTLNFPLFVKPANMGSSIGVSKVLSSTDLDDAIASARKYDEWIIIEEFSPGREIEVAVLETGVVAISKPGEIVPGADFYDYADKYEDGATLHIPAELSDAEIETVQSLTADVFSLMRCRSLARIDFFYDSEGAGWLVNEINTMPGFTPISMYPKLWQESGVSYQELIDQLLESAIKQ
;
A
#
# COMPACT_ATOMS: atom_id res chain seq x y z
N GLU A 1 -21.13 -20.23 -3.92
CA GLU A 1 -21.49 -19.10 -4.82
C GLU A 1 -20.39 -19.02 -5.86
N GLN A 2 -20.76 -18.96 -7.17
CA GLN A 2 -19.76 -18.74 -8.22
C GLN A 2 -19.21 -17.33 -8.05
N SER A 3 -17.90 -17.20 -7.97
CA SER A 3 -17.20 -15.90 -7.98
C SER A 3 -17.58 -15.16 -9.26
N THR A 4 -17.98 -13.90 -9.13
CA THR A 4 -18.24 -13.01 -10.27
C THR A 4 -16.96 -12.28 -10.72
N LEU A 5 -15.80 -12.64 -10.14
CA LEU A 5 -14.52 -12.02 -10.41
C LEU A 5 -13.95 -12.46 -11.75
N ASN A 6 -13.31 -11.53 -12.46
CA ASN A 6 -12.70 -11.75 -13.76
C ASN A 6 -11.19 -12.02 -13.63
N PHE A 7 -10.67 -12.96 -14.46
CA PHE A 7 -9.23 -13.19 -14.54
C PHE A 7 -8.50 -12.06 -15.28
N PRO A 8 -7.25 -11.79 -14.92
CA PRO A 8 -6.43 -12.42 -13.90
C PRO A 8 -6.88 -12.10 -12.47
N LEU A 9 -6.67 -13.05 -11.55
CA LEU A 9 -6.92 -12.86 -10.12
C LEU A 9 -5.61 -12.85 -9.34
N PHE A 10 -5.63 -12.18 -8.18
CA PHE A 10 -4.64 -12.36 -7.13
C PHE A 10 -5.25 -13.15 -5.97
N VAL A 11 -4.50 -14.14 -5.49
CA VAL A 11 -4.83 -14.92 -4.30
C VAL A 11 -3.74 -14.64 -3.27
N LYS A 12 -4.13 -14.15 -2.09
CA LYS A 12 -3.19 -13.74 -1.04
C LYS A 12 -3.67 -14.09 0.36
N PRO A 13 -2.75 -14.39 1.32
CA PRO A 13 -3.09 -14.46 2.73
C PRO A 13 -3.55 -13.09 3.23
N ALA A 14 -4.56 -13.04 4.10
CA ALA A 14 -5.15 -11.78 4.56
C ALA A 14 -4.25 -10.98 5.52
N ASN A 15 -3.44 -11.67 6.35
CA ASN A 15 -2.64 -11.03 7.40
C ASN A 15 -1.13 -11.11 7.15
N MET A 16 -0.69 -11.44 5.93
CA MET A 16 0.73 -11.49 5.59
C MET A 16 1.15 -10.24 4.81
N GLY A 17 2.39 -9.80 5.03
CA GLY A 17 3.02 -8.72 4.27
C GLY A 17 4.07 -9.20 3.26
N SER A 18 4.74 -8.26 2.61
CA SER A 18 5.89 -8.50 1.72
C SER A 18 5.63 -9.50 0.58
N SER A 19 4.41 -9.53 0.05
CA SER A 19 3.98 -10.43 -1.03
C SER A 19 4.14 -11.93 -0.73
N ILE A 20 4.32 -12.32 0.54
CA ILE A 20 4.48 -13.72 0.92
C ILE A 20 3.18 -14.48 0.71
N GLY A 21 3.23 -15.55 -0.08
CA GLY A 21 2.07 -16.39 -0.38
C GLY A 21 1.10 -15.78 -1.40
N VAL A 22 1.45 -14.68 -2.03
CA VAL A 22 0.67 -14.05 -3.12
C VAL A 22 0.91 -14.82 -4.42
N SER A 23 -0.16 -15.08 -5.15
CA SER A 23 -0.14 -15.74 -6.46
C SER A 23 -1.03 -15.02 -7.46
N LYS A 24 -0.49 -14.74 -8.66
CA LYS A 24 -1.27 -14.26 -9.82
C LYS A 24 -1.84 -15.47 -10.53
N VAL A 25 -3.15 -15.53 -10.69
CA VAL A 25 -3.90 -16.65 -11.27
C VAL A 25 -4.49 -16.20 -12.59
N LEU A 26 -4.09 -16.85 -13.68
CA LEU A 26 -4.51 -16.48 -15.04
C LEU A 26 -5.80 -17.20 -15.47
N SER A 27 -6.11 -18.33 -14.85
CA SER A 27 -7.27 -19.16 -15.23
C SER A 27 -7.81 -19.93 -14.02
N SER A 28 -9.03 -20.44 -14.13
CA SER A 28 -9.67 -21.26 -13.08
C SER A 28 -8.93 -22.56 -12.77
N THR A 29 -8.09 -23.05 -13.66
CA THR A 29 -7.31 -24.30 -13.44
C THR A 29 -6.27 -24.16 -12.35
N ASP A 30 -5.75 -22.95 -12.12
CA ASP A 30 -4.65 -22.69 -11.20
C ASP A 30 -5.15 -22.16 -9.85
N LEU A 31 -6.46 -21.90 -9.72
CA LEU A 31 -7.05 -21.24 -8.55
C LEU A 31 -6.92 -22.08 -7.28
N ASP A 32 -7.21 -23.38 -7.37
CA ASP A 32 -7.15 -24.28 -6.21
C ASP A 32 -5.73 -24.41 -5.65
N ASP A 33 -4.73 -24.48 -6.52
CA ASP A 33 -3.31 -24.52 -6.13
C ASP A 33 -2.87 -23.21 -5.50
N ALA A 34 -3.31 -22.08 -6.03
CA ALA A 34 -3.02 -20.75 -5.45
C ALA A 34 -3.63 -20.61 -4.05
N ILE A 35 -4.90 -21.02 -3.87
CA ILE A 35 -5.57 -21.04 -2.56
C ILE A 35 -4.82 -21.96 -1.58
N ALA A 36 -4.46 -23.17 -2.02
CA ALA A 36 -3.71 -24.10 -1.18
C ALA A 36 -2.34 -23.56 -0.79
N SER A 37 -1.69 -22.79 -1.66
CA SER A 37 -0.43 -22.12 -1.37
C SER A 37 -0.60 -21.01 -0.34
N ALA A 38 -1.57 -20.11 -0.51
CA ALA A 38 -1.85 -19.01 0.41
C ALA A 38 -2.25 -19.52 1.81
N ARG A 39 -3.00 -20.61 1.89
CA ARG A 39 -3.41 -21.27 3.15
C ARG A 39 -2.27 -21.83 3.99
N LYS A 40 -1.07 -21.95 3.45
CA LYS A 40 0.11 -22.33 4.26
C LYS A 40 0.55 -21.23 5.22
N TYR A 41 0.11 -19.98 4.96
CA TYR A 41 0.52 -18.78 5.68
C TYR A 41 -0.60 -18.18 6.53
N ASP A 42 -1.88 -18.36 6.12
CA ASP A 42 -3.03 -17.80 6.82
C ASP A 42 -4.28 -18.66 6.61
N GLU A 43 -5.17 -18.68 7.59
CA GLU A 43 -6.50 -19.30 7.46
C GLU A 43 -7.46 -18.45 6.60
N TRP A 44 -7.25 -17.13 6.56
CA TRP A 44 -8.04 -16.18 5.78
C TRP A 44 -7.35 -15.84 4.48
N ILE A 45 -8.07 -16.01 3.38
CA ILE A 45 -7.57 -15.79 2.03
C ILE A 45 -8.40 -14.72 1.35
N ILE A 46 -7.72 -13.76 0.74
CA ILE A 46 -8.31 -12.74 -0.12
C ILE A 46 -8.13 -13.18 -1.57
N ILE A 47 -9.20 -13.11 -2.34
CA ILE A 47 -9.18 -13.29 -3.80
C ILE A 47 -9.72 -12.00 -4.42
N GLU A 48 -8.93 -11.36 -5.25
CA GLU A 48 -9.24 -10.08 -5.87
C GLU A 48 -8.90 -10.07 -7.35
N GLU A 49 -9.58 -9.22 -8.11
CA GLU A 49 -9.25 -8.99 -9.52
C GLU A 49 -7.93 -8.23 -9.64
N PHE A 50 -7.18 -8.50 -10.70
CA PHE A 50 -6.00 -7.71 -11.04
C PHE A 50 -6.41 -6.26 -11.35
N SER A 51 -5.78 -5.31 -10.69
CA SER A 51 -5.89 -3.89 -11.04
C SER A 51 -4.71 -3.50 -11.94
N PRO A 52 -4.93 -2.98 -13.15
CA PRO A 52 -3.86 -2.46 -14.01
C PRO A 52 -3.36 -1.09 -13.58
N GLY A 53 -3.88 -0.55 -12.48
CA GLY A 53 -3.56 0.79 -11.99
C GLY A 53 -2.12 0.94 -11.52
N ARG A 54 -1.66 2.20 -11.49
CA ARG A 54 -0.39 2.62 -10.87
C ARG A 54 -0.46 2.38 -9.37
N GLU A 55 0.63 1.92 -8.76
CA GLU A 55 0.70 1.71 -7.30
C GLU A 55 1.16 3.00 -6.61
N ILE A 56 0.24 3.62 -5.87
CA ILE A 56 0.45 4.91 -5.19
C ILE A 56 0.39 4.70 -3.68
N GLU A 57 1.41 5.17 -2.98
CA GLU A 57 1.51 5.09 -1.52
C GLU A 57 1.43 6.48 -0.88
N VAL A 58 0.68 6.60 0.22
CA VAL A 58 0.53 7.85 0.97
C VAL A 58 0.73 7.59 2.47
N ALA A 59 1.59 8.39 3.10
CA ALA A 59 1.87 8.28 4.52
C ALA A 59 0.96 9.18 5.35
N VAL A 60 0.53 8.68 6.51
CA VAL A 60 -0.23 9.41 7.52
C VAL A 60 0.55 9.48 8.82
N LEU A 61 0.53 10.65 9.47
CA LEU A 61 1.09 10.89 10.80
C LEU A 61 0.05 11.63 11.64
N GLU A 62 -0.30 11.07 12.81
CA GLU A 62 -1.21 11.67 13.78
C GLU A 62 -0.44 12.00 15.06
N THR A 63 -0.18 13.28 15.30
CA THR A 63 0.48 13.80 16.50
C THR A 63 -0.37 14.89 17.18
N GLY A 64 -1.69 14.61 17.28
CA GLY A 64 -2.71 15.57 17.72
C GLY A 64 -3.52 16.14 16.55
N VAL A 65 -2.90 16.30 15.38
CA VAL A 65 -3.54 16.61 14.11
C VAL A 65 -3.13 15.53 13.11
N VAL A 66 -4.04 15.11 12.26
CA VAL A 66 -3.73 14.18 11.16
C VAL A 66 -3.05 14.96 10.04
N ALA A 67 -1.81 14.60 9.76
CA ALA A 67 -1.04 15.10 8.63
C ALA A 67 -0.92 14.00 7.57
N ILE A 68 -0.93 14.38 6.29
CA ILE A 68 -0.86 13.46 5.14
C ILE A 68 0.29 13.92 4.25
N SER A 69 1.12 12.98 3.84
CA SER A 69 2.27 13.25 2.98
C SER A 69 1.87 13.58 1.55
N LYS A 70 2.83 14.04 0.76
CA LYS A 70 2.77 13.91 -0.70
C LYS A 70 2.72 12.42 -1.06
N PRO A 71 2.01 12.05 -2.15
CA PRO A 71 2.00 10.67 -2.64
C PRO A 71 3.33 10.29 -3.29
N GLY A 72 3.68 9.01 -3.19
CA GLY A 72 4.76 8.40 -3.96
C GLY A 72 4.23 7.26 -4.81
N GLU A 73 4.95 6.91 -5.86
CA GLU A 73 4.61 5.82 -6.76
C GLU A 73 5.69 4.75 -6.75
N ILE A 74 5.24 3.49 -6.77
CA ILE A 74 6.09 2.34 -7.01
C ILE A 74 5.85 1.85 -8.44
N VAL A 75 6.91 1.82 -9.23
CA VAL A 75 6.91 1.21 -10.56
C VAL A 75 7.63 -0.13 -10.46
N PRO A 76 6.89 -1.26 -10.50
CA PRO A 76 7.51 -2.58 -10.44
C PRO A 76 8.52 -2.80 -11.57
N GLY A 77 9.60 -3.53 -11.28
CA GLY A 77 10.58 -3.93 -12.30
C GLY A 77 10.11 -5.12 -13.14
N ALA A 78 9.06 -5.82 -12.69
CA ALA A 78 8.45 -7.00 -13.33
C ALA A 78 6.92 -6.87 -13.42
N ASP A 79 6.22 -7.96 -13.79
CA ASP A 79 4.75 -7.97 -13.97
C ASP A 79 3.95 -7.59 -12.72
N PHE A 80 4.52 -7.71 -11.52
CA PHE A 80 3.96 -7.21 -10.26
C PHE A 80 5.06 -7.04 -9.20
N TYR A 81 4.79 -6.20 -8.19
CA TYR A 81 5.70 -5.87 -7.10
C TYR A 81 5.84 -7.04 -6.12
N ASP A 82 6.76 -7.94 -6.38
CA ASP A 82 7.00 -9.12 -5.57
C ASP A 82 8.08 -8.90 -4.48
N TYR A 83 8.45 -9.98 -3.78
CA TYR A 83 9.46 -9.91 -2.72
C TYR A 83 10.85 -9.51 -3.24
N ALA A 84 11.22 -9.95 -4.43
CA ALA A 84 12.52 -9.62 -5.03
C ALA A 84 12.57 -8.14 -5.42
N ASP A 85 11.50 -7.61 -6.02
CA ASP A 85 11.38 -6.18 -6.34
C ASP A 85 11.47 -5.28 -5.10
N LYS A 86 10.95 -5.77 -3.95
CA LYS A 86 10.97 -5.00 -2.68
C LYS A 86 12.36 -4.84 -2.06
N TYR A 87 13.26 -5.80 -2.29
CA TYR A 87 14.52 -5.89 -1.54
C TYR A 87 15.77 -6.03 -2.41
N GLU A 88 15.64 -6.27 -3.73
CA GLU A 88 16.76 -6.56 -4.65
C GLU A 88 16.90 -5.52 -5.79
N ASP A 89 16.54 -4.25 -5.56
CA ASP A 89 16.64 -3.13 -6.52
C ASP A 89 15.81 -3.27 -7.80
N GLY A 90 14.71 -4.02 -7.79
CA GLY A 90 13.86 -4.23 -8.96
C GLY A 90 12.89 -3.08 -9.27
N ALA A 91 12.36 -2.39 -8.24
CA ALA A 91 11.36 -1.35 -8.41
C ALA A 91 11.94 0.06 -8.47
N THR A 92 11.33 0.93 -9.27
CA THR A 92 11.65 2.36 -9.31
C THR A 92 10.66 3.13 -8.43
N LEU A 93 11.16 4.06 -7.61
CA LEU A 93 10.34 4.92 -6.77
C LEU A 93 10.30 6.33 -7.35
N HIS A 94 9.11 6.85 -7.60
CA HIS A 94 8.88 8.26 -7.95
C HIS A 94 8.31 8.98 -6.74
N ILE A 95 9.09 9.88 -6.14
CA ILE A 95 8.69 10.66 -4.96
C ILE A 95 9.04 12.13 -5.19
N PRO A 96 8.05 13.01 -5.37
CA PRO A 96 6.60 12.73 -5.39
C PRO A 96 6.17 11.94 -6.64
N ALA A 97 5.01 11.27 -6.56
CA ALA A 97 4.37 10.64 -7.72
C ALA A 97 3.99 11.70 -8.77
N GLU A 98 4.09 11.34 -10.07
CA GLU A 98 3.66 12.20 -11.16
C GLU A 98 2.13 12.19 -11.28
N LEU A 99 1.48 13.05 -10.49
CA LEU A 99 0.04 13.27 -10.42
C LEU A 99 -0.29 14.75 -10.58
N SER A 100 -1.47 15.06 -11.13
CA SER A 100 -1.99 16.42 -11.13
C SER A 100 -2.41 16.85 -9.72
N ASP A 101 -2.50 18.17 -9.50
CA ASP A 101 -2.94 18.72 -8.20
C ASP A 101 -4.29 18.16 -7.76
N ALA A 102 -5.25 17.98 -8.67
CA ALA A 102 -6.56 17.41 -8.38
C ALA A 102 -6.49 15.92 -7.98
N GLU A 103 -5.60 15.15 -8.59
CA GLU A 103 -5.38 13.75 -8.22
C GLU A 103 -4.71 13.63 -6.84
N ILE A 104 -3.75 14.53 -6.55
CA ILE A 104 -3.10 14.62 -5.23
C ILE A 104 -4.13 14.96 -4.16
N GLU A 105 -4.96 16.00 -4.35
CA GLU A 105 -6.01 16.37 -3.42
C GLU A 105 -7.00 15.20 -3.19
N THR A 106 -7.35 14.50 -4.25
CA THR A 106 -8.27 13.36 -4.18
C THR A 106 -7.68 12.22 -3.35
N VAL A 107 -6.45 11.78 -3.63
CA VAL A 107 -5.85 10.66 -2.90
C VAL A 107 -5.54 11.03 -1.45
N GLN A 108 -5.18 12.28 -1.16
CA GLN A 108 -4.99 12.74 0.22
C GLN A 108 -6.31 12.75 1.00
N SER A 109 -7.41 13.17 0.37
CA SER A 109 -8.75 13.11 0.99
C SER A 109 -9.16 11.67 1.27
N LEU A 110 -9.01 10.77 0.29
CA LEU A 110 -9.29 9.33 0.48
C LEU A 110 -8.43 8.72 1.58
N THR A 111 -7.16 9.12 1.66
CA THR A 111 -6.23 8.69 2.70
C THR A 111 -6.74 9.07 4.10
N ALA A 112 -7.23 10.32 4.27
CA ALA A 112 -7.81 10.78 5.52
C ALA A 112 -9.06 9.98 5.91
N ASP A 113 -9.94 9.74 4.93
CA ASP A 113 -11.17 8.97 5.13
C ASP A 113 -10.87 7.53 5.54
N VAL A 114 -9.96 6.86 4.82
CA VAL A 114 -9.56 5.47 5.11
C VAL A 114 -8.94 5.38 6.50
N PHE A 115 -8.00 6.27 6.84
CA PHE A 115 -7.34 6.30 8.16
C PHE A 115 -8.37 6.45 9.30
N SER A 116 -9.36 7.33 9.12
CA SER A 116 -10.43 7.57 10.08
C SER A 116 -11.40 6.40 10.19
N LEU A 117 -11.89 5.87 9.06
CA LEU A 117 -12.86 4.77 9.00
C LEU A 117 -12.29 3.49 9.62
N MET A 118 -11.01 3.22 9.38
CA MET A 118 -10.31 2.07 9.93
C MET A 118 -9.82 2.29 11.38
N ARG A 119 -10.11 3.47 11.95
CA ARG A 119 -9.72 3.84 13.33
C ARG A 119 -8.23 3.70 13.59
N CYS A 120 -7.41 3.96 12.57
CA CYS A 120 -5.97 3.99 12.72
C CYS A 120 -5.54 5.10 13.68
N ARG A 121 -4.38 4.94 14.30
CA ARG A 121 -3.77 5.89 15.23
C ARG A 121 -2.29 6.02 14.95
N SER A 122 -1.74 7.17 15.31
CA SER A 122 -0.31 7.48 15.27
C SER A 122 0.27 7.53 13.86
N LEU A 123 0.40 6.41 13.17
CA LEU A 123 0.95 6.34 11.81
C LEU A 123 0.28 5.26 10.98
N ALA A 124 0.25 5.47 9.68
CA ALA A 124 -0.07 4.45 8.70
C ALA A 124 0.52 4.81 7.33
N ARG A 125 0.73 3.81 6.47
CA ARG A 125 0.85 3.99 5.04
C ARG A 125 -0.35 3.33 4.39
N ILE A 126 -1.01 4.06 3.49
CA ILE A 126 -2.16 3.56 2.75
C ILE A 126 -1.75 3.46 1.30
N ASP A 127 -1.94 2.28 0.75
CA ASP A 127 -1.52 1.92 -0.59
C ASP A 127 -2.74 1.82 -1.48
N PHE A 128 -2.66 2.42 -2.67
CA PHE A 128 -3.74 2.52 -3.64
C PHE A 128 -3.30 1.99 -4.99
N PHE A 129 -4.25 1.46 -5.76
CA PHE A 129 -4.14 1.38 -7.19
C PHE A 129 -4.89 2.56 -7.83
N TYR A 130 -4.26 3.21 -8.80
CA TYR A 130 -4.85 4.32 -9.55
C TYR A 130 -4.91 4.02 -11.03
N ASP A 131 -6.13 3.83 -11.54
CA ASP A 131 -6.43 3.61 -12.95
C ASP A 131 -7.23 4.81 -13.49
N SER A 132 -6.54 5.74 -14.16
CA SER A 132 -7.15 6.99 -14.66
C SER A 132 -8.15 6.77 -15.79
N GLU A 133 -8.09 5.63 -16.48
CA GLU A 133 -8.97 5.32 -17.63
C GLU A 133 -10.10 4.35 -17.26
N GLY A 134 -10.08 3.78 -16.07
CA GLY A 134 -11.03 2.75 -15.65
C GLY A 134 -11.64 2.98 -14.27
N ALA A 135 -11.22 2.20 -13.28
CA ALA A 135 -11.84 2.17 -11.94
C ALA A 135 -11.52 3.39 -11.06
N GLY A 136 -10.61 4.27 -11.46
CA GLY A 136 -10.15 5.39 -10.64
C GLY A 136 -9.27 4.92 -9.48
N TRP A 137 -9.52 5.45 -8.28
CA TRP A 137 -8.79 5.13 -7.06
C TRP A 137 -9.38 3.90 -6.36
N LEU A 138 -8.55 2.90 -6.13
CA LEU A 138 -8.87 1.69 -5.37
C LEU A 138 -7.95 1.58 -4.17
N VAL A 139 -8.49 1.39 -2.97
CA VAL A 139 -7.67 1.09 -1.78
C VAL A 139 -7.18 -0.34 -1.90
N ASN A 140 -5.86 -0.53 -1.82
CA ASN A 140 -5.25 -1.85 -1.81
C ASN A 140 -5.09 -2.36 -0.37
N GLU A 141 -4.24 -1.71 0.42
CA GLU A 141 -3.99 -2.12 1.81
C GLU A 141 -3.64 -0.95 2.74
N ILE A 142 -3.69 -1.22 4.04
CA ILE A 142 -3.31 -0.28 5.10
C ILE A 142 -2.22 -0.91 5.95
N ASN A 143 -1.08 -0.26 5.99
CA ASN A 143 0.08 -0.66 6.77
C ASN A 143 0.17 0.20 8.04
N THR A 144 -0.32 -0.30 9.17
CA THR A 144 -0.28 0.42 10.47
C THR A 144 1.08 0.34 11.15
N MET A 145 2.01 -0.46 10.62
CA MET A 145 3.41 -0.53 11.01
C MET A 145 4.28 -0.66 9.76
N PRO A 146 4.35 0.41 8.94
CA PRO A 146 5.08 0.39 7.69
C PRO A 146 6.58 0.22 7.92
N GLY A 147 7.30 -0.23 6.88
CA GLY A 147 8.76 -0.25 6.90
C GLY A 147 9.33 1.12 7.30
N PHE A 148 10.31 1.15 8.19
CA PHE A 148 10.84 2.38 8.81
C PHE A 148 12.36 2.48 8.72
N THR A 149 12.96 1.93 7.67
CA THR A 149 14.37 2.12 7.36
C THR A 149 14.56 3.40 6.50
N PRO A 150 15.76 3.97 6.41
CA PRO A 150 16.00 5.15 5.56
C PRO A 150 15.66 4.94 4.07
N ILE A 151 15.60 3.70 3.61
CA ILE A 151 15.22 3.37 2.23
C ILE A 151 13.72 3.08 2.07
N SER A 152 12.98 2.93 3.17
CA SER A 152 11.54 2.62 3.15
C SER A 152 10.73 3.80 2.62
N MET A 153 9.62 3.51 1.95
CA MET A 153 8.75 4.52 1.35
C MET A 153 8.19 5.50 2.40
N TYR A 154 7.69 5.00 3.55
CA TYR A 154 7.07 5.85 4.56
C TYR A 154 7.95 7.04 5.00
N PRO A 155 9.20 6.88 5.45
CA PRO A 155 10.04 8.02 5.79
C PRO A 155 10.44 8.87 4.58
N LYS A 156 10.57 8.29 3.38
CA LYS A 156 10.87 9.05 2.15
C LYS A 156 9.72 9.99 1.78
N LEU A 157 8.46 9.56 1.91
CA LEU A 157 7.28 10.39 1.67
C LEU A 157 7.26 11.60 2.61
N TRP A 158 7.63 11.40 3.88
CA TRP A 158 7.73 12.49 4.84
C TRP A 158 8.88 13.45 4.54
N GLN A 159 10.05 12.93 4.14
CA GLN A 159 11.18 13.75 3.73
C GLN A 159 10.81 14.66 2.55
N GLU A 160 10.14 14.13 1.53
CA GLU A 160 9.64 14.92 0.39
C GLU A 160 8.54 15.91 0.81
N SER A 161 7.82 15.61 1.87
CA SER A 161 6.78 16.50 2.46
C SER A 161 7.37 17.52 3.43
N GLY A 162 8.71 17.58 3.60
CA GLY A 162 9.40 18.57 4.41
C GLY A 162 9.63 18.19 5.87
N VAL A 163 9.39 16.93 6.25
CA VAL A 163 9.68 16.39 7.59
C VAL A 163 10.90 15.50 7.51
N SER A 164 11.98 15.87 8.16
CA SER A 164 13.20 15.06 8.18
C SER A 164 13.00 13.74 8.93
N TYR A 165 13.86 12.74 8.63
CA TYR A 165 13.79 11.44 9.29
C TYR A 165 13.90 11.55 10.82
N GLN A 166 14.75 12.46 11.32
CA GLN A 166 14.89 12.71 12.75
C GLN A 166 13.63 13.34 13.35
N GLU A 167 13.10 14.40 12.74
CA GLU A 167 11.86 15.04 13.18
C GLU A 167 10.67 14.08 13.18
N LEU A 168 10.60 13.18 12.21
CA LEU A 168 9.56 12.15 12.15
C LEU A 168 9.63 11.22 13.36
N ILE A 169 10.83 10.77 13.73
CA ILE A 169 11.03 9.94 14.94
C ILE A 169 10.67 10.72 16.20
N ASP A 170 11.14 11.96 16.32
CA ASP A 170 10.89 12.81 17.50
C ASP A 170 9.37 13.03 17.67
N GLN A 171 8.65 13.34 16.60
CA GLN A 171 7.18 13.52 16.63
C GLN A 171 6.45 12.24 17.07
N LEU A 172 6.85 11.08 16.58
CA LEU A 172 6.26 9.80 16.97
C LEU A 172 6.51 9.49 18.45
N LEU A 173 7.75 9.71 18.94
CA LEU A 173 8.08 9.51 20.34
C LEU A 173 7.32 10.46 21.26
N GLU A 174 7.24 11.75 20.89
CA GLU A 174 6.48 12.74 21.66
C GLU A 174 4.99 12.40 21.69
N SER A 175 4.42 11.93 20.59
CA SER A 175 3.02 11.51 20.55
C SER A 175 2.76 10.32 21.45
N ALA A 176 3.65 9.35 21.49
CA ALA A 176 3.52 8.16 22.32
C ALA A 176 3.61 8.46 23.84
N ILE A 177 4.37 9.49 24.23
CA ILE A 177 4.51 9.90 25.65
C ILE A 177 3.25 10.67 26.14
N LYS A 178 2.52 11.32 25.24
CA LYS A 178 1.34 12.14 25.57
C LYS A 178 0.02 11.36 25.59
N GLN A 179 0.04 10.07 25.21
CA GLN A 179 -1.11 9.16 25.30
C GLN A 179 -1.15 8.47 26.67
#